data_0b946d600ad3d474b53f0714f0418671
#
_entry.id   0b946d600ad3d474b53f0714f0418671
#
_cell.length_a   1.000
_cell.length_b   1.000
_cell.length_c   1.000
_cell.angle_alpha   90.00
_cell.angle_beta   90.00
_cell.angle_gamma   90.00
#
_symmetry.space_group_name_H-M   'P 1'
#
loop_
_entity.id
_entity.type
_entity.pdbx_description
1 polymer ?
#
loop_
_entity_poly.entity_id
_entity_poly.type
_entity_poly.pdbx_seq_one_letter_code
_entity_poly.pdbx_strand_id
1 'polypeptide(L)'
;MKSFRPVRTAVIGCGMISKRYLDNCVNRFNVLDVVGCSDLIPERSAQRAQEFGIRQMTNEEILSDPSIELVINLTYPTAHYEVTKAALQAGKHVHTEKMMATTFAQAKELYELARANGLYLTAAPDTFLGARL
;
A
#
# COMPACT_ATOMS: atom_id res chain seq x y z
N MET A 1 -10.06 14.03 -25.18
CA MET A 1 -9.93 13.22 -23.93
C MET A 1 -8.56 13.45 -23.33
N LYS A 2 -8.51 13.80 -22.06
CA LYS A 2 -7.21 13.81 -21.38
C LYS A 2 -6.70 12.36 -21.30
N SER A 3 -5.50 12.09 -21.79
CA SER A 3 -4.87 10.80 -21.64
C SER A 3 -4.60 10.57 -20.14
N PHE A 4 -5.04 9.43 -19.65
CA PHE A 4 -4.87 9.05 -18.26
C PHE A 4 -3.64 8.14 -18.13
N ARG A 5 -2.73 8.47 -17.22
CA ARG A 5 -1.57 7.64 -16.90
C ARG A 5 -1.85 6.86 -15.62
N PRO A 6 -1.78 5.53 -15.64
CA PRO A 6 -1.93 4.73 -14.43
C PRO A 6 -0.91 5.11 -13.35
N VAL A 7 -1.33 5.05 -12.10
CA VAL A 7 -0.46 5.34 -10.95
C VAL A 7 0.42 4.13 -10.66
N ARG A 8 1.73 4.31 -10.69
CA ARG A 8 2.69 3.24 -10.41
C ARG A 8 2.65 2.91 -8.92
N THR A 9 2.31 1.67 -8.63
CA THR A 9 1.92 1.20 -7.30
C THR A 9 2.73 -0.01 -6.89
N ALA A 10 3.10 -0.08 -5.62
CA ALA A 10 3.67 -1.29 -5.02
C ALA A 10 2.88 -1.69 -3.78
N VAL A 11 2.88 -2.98 -3.49
CA VAL A 11 2.21 -3.57 -2.32
C VAL A 11 3.26 -4.03 -1.31
N ILE A 12 3.14 -3.58 -0.07
CA ILE A 12 3.95 -4.06 1.05
C ILE A 12 3.07 -4.90 1.97
N GLY A 13 3.40 -6.18 2.10
CA GLY A 13 2.61 -7.18 2.83
C GLY A 13 1.89 -8.13 1.87
N CYS A 14 2.31 -9.39 1.87
CA CYS A 14 1.81 -10.42 0.96
C CYS A 14 1.10 -11.56 1.72
N GLY A 15 0.40 -11.23 2.78
CA GLY A 15 -0.43 -12.17 3.52
C GLY A 15 -1.74 -12.52 2.80
N MET A 16 -2.69 -13.04 3.55
CA MET A 16 -3.95 -13.56 2.99
C MET A 16 -4.73 -12.51 2.21
N ILE A 17 -4.89 -11.30 2.75
CA ILE A 17 -5.68 -10.24 2.13
C ILE A 17 -5.05 -9.72 0.82
N SER A 18 -3.74 -9.87 0.67
CA SER A 18 -3.02 -9.37 -0.50
C SER A 18 -3.51 -9.99 -1.81
N LYS A 19 -3.98 -11.23 -1.77
CA LYS A 19 -4.51 -11.90 -2.97
C LYS A 19 -5.70 -11.14 -3.54
N ARG A 20 -6.64 -10.73 -2.68
CA ARG A 20 -7.82 -9.96 -3.11
C ARG A 20 -7.44 -8.57 -3.62
N TYR A 21 -6.56 -7.89 -2.91
CA TYR A 21 -6.07 -6.58 -3.35
C TYR A 21 -5.36 -6.67 -4.71
N LEU A 22 -4.44 -7.61 -4.86
CA LEU A 22 -3.69 -7.78 -6.11
C LEU A 22 -4.60 -8.19 -7.27
N ASP A 23 -5.56 -9.09 -7.03
CA ASP A 23 -6.51 -9.46 -8.06
C ASP A 23 -7.29 -8.24 -8.58
N ASN A 24 -7.76 -7.39 -7.69
CA ASN A 24 -8.47 -6.18 -8.08
C ASN A 24 -7.53 -5.15 -8.73
N CYS A 25 -6.37 -4.89 -8.14
CA CYS A 25 -5.47 -3.84 -8.61
C CYS A 25 -4.77 -4.19 -9.93
N VAL A 26 -4.47 -5.48 -10.15
CA VAL A 26 -3.80 -5.94 -11.39
C VAL A 26 -4.82 -6.23 -12.49
N ASN A 27 -5.92 -6.91 -12.17
CA ASN A 27 -6.82 -7.47 -13.18
C ASN A 27 -8.07 -6.64 -13.45
N ARG A 28 -8.48 -5.76 -12.53
CA ARG A 28 -9.75 -5.03 -12.63
C ARG A 28 -9.59 -3.52 -12.72
N PHE A 29 -8.64 -2.95 -12.01
CA PHE A 29 -8.45 -1.50 -11.98
C PHE A 29 -7.39 -1.08 -12.99
N ASN A 30 -7.81 -0.41 -14.04
CA ASN A 30 -6.88 0.14 -15.04
C ASN A 30 -6.23 1.46 -14.60
N VAL A 31 -6.65 2.01 -13.46
CA VAL A 31 -6.07 3.25 -12.89
C VAL A 31 -4.75 3.01 -12.16
N LEU A 32 -4.42 1.76 -11.85
CA LEU A 32 -3.20 1.38 -11.15
C LEU A 32 -2.31 0.52 -12.05
N ASP A 33 -1.02 0.81 -12.00
CA ASP A 33 0.04 -0.03 -12.57
C ASP A 33 0.82 -0.64 -11.41
N VAL A 34 0.46 -1.85 -11.00
CA VAL A 34 1.14 -2.55 -9.92
C VAL A 34 2.44 -3.14 -10.42
N VAL A 35 3.55 -2.60 -9.96
CA VAL A 35 4.89 -2.95 -10.45
C VAL A 35 5.61 -4.00 -9.60
N GLY A 36 5.26 -4.12 -8.33
CA GLY A 36 5.92 -5.05 -7.44
C GLY A 36 5.28 -5.20 -6.08
N CYS A 37 5.79 -6.16 -5.33
CA CYS A 37 5.37 -6.43 -3.96
C CYS A 37 6.53 -6.89 -3.09
N SER A 38 6.40 -6.68 -1.79
CA SER A 38 7.36 -7.11 -0.77
C SER A 38 6.66 -7.73 0.42
N ASP A 39 7.41 -8.54 1.17
CA ASP A 39 6.98 -9.12 2.45
C ASP A 39 8.21 -9.42 3.30
N LEU A 40 8.08 -9.38 4.62
CA LEU A 40 9.14 -9.80 5.53
C LEU A 40 9.51 -11.27 5.36
N ILE A 41 8.56 -12.08 4.88
CA ILE A 41 8.78 -13.50 4.54
C ILE A 41 8.92 -13.56 3.01
N PRO A 42 10.16 -13.70 2.47
CA PRO A 42 10.42 -13.62 1.03
C PRO A 42 9.60 -14.61 0.19
N GLU A 43 9.30 -15.77 0.73
CA GLU A 43 8.49 -16.79 0.04
C GLU A 43 7.10 -16.29 -0.29
N ARG A 44 6.50 -15.45 0.57
CA ARG A 44 5.18 -14.87 0.34
C ARG A 44 5.20 -13.87 -0.81
N SER A 45 6.17 -12.98 -0.84
CA SER A 45 6.30 -12.02 -1.94
C SER A 45 6.67 -12.71 -3.25
N ALA A 46 7.51 -13.74 -3.21
CA ALA A 46 7.84 -14.54 -4.40
C ALA A 46 6.59 -15.21 -4.98
N GLN A 47 5.74 -15.79 -4.13
CA GLN A 47 4.50 -16.43 -4.57
C GLN A 47 3.55 -15.42 -5.22
N ARG A 48 3.34 -14.27 -4.61
CA ARG A 48 2.46 -13.24 -5.16
C ARG A 48 3.03 -12.63 -6.46
N ALA A 49 4.33 -12.40 -6.50
CA ALA A 49 4.99 -11.89 -7.70
C ALA A 49 4.79 -12.84 -8.89
N GLN A 50 4.96 -14.14 -8.68
CA GLN A 50 4.74 -15.15 -9.70
C GLN A 50 3.26 -15.24 -10.11
N GLU A 51 2.35 -15.24 -9.13
CA GLU A 51 0.90 -15.38 -9.37
C GLU A 51 0.35 -14.22 -10.21
N PHE A 52 0.80 -13.00 -9.98
CA PHE A 52 0.27 -11.79 -10.60
C PHE A 52 1.19 -11.17 -11.68
N GLY A 53 2.33 -11.78 -11.96
CA GLY A 53 3.25 -11.28 -12.99
C GLY A 53 3.88 -9.92 -12.65
N ILE A 54 4.16 -9.68 -11.39
CA ILE A 54 4.80 -8.46 -10.87
C ILE A 54 6.16 -8.80 -10.25
N ARG A 55 6.96 -7.78 -9.95
CA ARG A 55 8.30 -7.99 -9.39
C ARG A 55 8.24 -8.31 -7.90
N GLN A 56 9.04 -9.27 -7.47
CA GLN A 56 9.39 -9.40 -6.05
C GLN A 56 10.41 -8.32 -5.71
N MET A 57 10.11 -7.50 -4.71
CA MET A 57 10.94 -6.39 -4.27
C MET A 57 11.16 -6.44 -2.76
N THR A 58 12.17 -5.74 -2.28
CA THR A 58 12.32 -5.42 -0.87
C THR A 58 11.61 -4.11 -0.54
N ASN A 59 11.34 -3.84 0.75
CA ASN A 59 10.81 -2.55 1.16
C ASN A 59 11.75 -1.41 0.75
N GLU A 60 13.06 -1.60 0.89
CA GLU A 60 14.06 -0.60 0.49
C GLU A 60 13.98 -0.29 -1.00
N GLU A 61 13.87 -1.30 -1.85
CA GLU A 61 13.74 -1.11 -3.29
C GLU A 61 12.46 -0.33 -3.63
N ILE A 62 11.32 -0.66 -2.99
CA ILE A 62 10.06 0.05 -3.18
C ILE A 62 10.19 1.52 -2.76
N LEU A 63 10.73 1.77 -1.58
CA LEU A 63 10.80 3.10 -1.01
C LEU A 63 11.81 4.00 -1.74
N SER A 64 12.88 3.43 -2.28
CA SER A 64 13.90 4.16 -3.03
C SER A 64 13.61 4.34 -4.51
N ASP A 65 12.61 3.65 -5.05
CA ASP A 65 12.24 3.78 -6.46
C ASP A 65 11.41 5.05 -6.71
N PRO A 66 11.97 6.07 -7.37
CA PRO A 66 11.26 7.33 -7.58
C PRO A 66 10.06 7.20 -8.53
N SER A 67 9.97 6.12 -9.29
CA SER A 67 8.85 5.89 -10.21
C SER A 67 7.62 5.33 -9.50
N ILE A 68 7.75 4.79 -8.30
CA ILE A 68 6.63 4.31 -7.50
C ILE A 68 6.01 5.48 -6.77
N GLU A 69 4.73 5.72 -7.00
CA GLU A 69 3.98 6.87 -6.51
C GLU A 69 3.08 6.51 -5.32
N LEU A 70 2.58 5.28 -5.29
CA LEU A 70 1.62 4.79 -4.29
C LEU A 70 2.10 3.50 -3.66
N VAL A 71 2.04 3.42 -2.34
CA VAL A 71 2.25 2.20 -1.57
C VAL A 71 0.91 1.76 -0.97
N ILE A 72 0.56 0.52 -1.21
CA ILE A 72 -0.56 -0.15 -0.53
C ILE A 72 0.02 -0.98 0.61
N ASN A 73 -0.30 -0.60 1.83
CA ASN A 73 0.23 -1.22 3.04
C ASN A 73 -0.74 -2.28 3.56
N LEU A 74 -0.40 -3.55 3.37
CA LEU A 74 -1.17 -4.71 3.79
C LEU A 74 -0.43 -5.52 4.86
N THR A 75 0.48 -4.90 5.60
CA THR A 75 1.20 -5.52 6.70
C THR A 75 0.28 -5.84 7.88
N TYR A 76 0.82 -6.44 8.92
CA TYR A 76 0.05 -6.64 10.15
C TYR A 76 -0.29 -5.31 10.83
N PRO A 77 -1.40 -5.21 11.58
CA PRO A 77 -1.81 -3.98 12.25
C PRO A 77 -0.71 -3.32 13.08
N THR A 78 0.12 -4.11 13.73
CA THR A 78 1.26 -3.62 14.53
C THR A 78 2.38 -3.00 13.70
N ALA A 79 2.44 -3.30 12.41
CA ALA A 79 3.44 -2.76 11.48
C ALA A 79 2.90 -1.62 10.62
N HIS A 80 1.59 -1.36 10.62
CA HIS A 80 0.97 -0.35 9.74
C HIS A 80 1.60 1.03 9.93
N TYR A 81 1.78 1.47 11.16
CA TYR A 81 2.34 2.79 11.46
C TYR A 81 3.75 2.96 10.90
N GLU A 82 4.65 2.04 11.19
CA GLU A 82 6.05 2.15 10.76
C GLU A 82 6.20 2.12 9.24
N VAL A 83 5.49 1.20 8.59
CA VAL A 83 5.53 1.06 7.13
C VAL A 83 4.90 2.27 6.44
N THR A 84 3.77 2.74 6.92
CA THR A 84 3.12 3.95 6.39
C THR A 84 4.00 5.17 6.57
N LYS A 85 4.60 5.34 7.74
CA LYS A 85 5.51 6.46 8.02
C LYS A 85 6.70 6.46 7.07
N ALA A 86 7.35 5.32 6.90
CA ALA A 86 8.49 5.18 6.00
C ALA A 86 8.10 5.52 4.54
N ALA A 87 6.94 5.07 4.08
CA ALA A 87 6.46 5.35 2.74
C ALA A 87 6.17 6.85 2.54
N LEU A 88 5.50 7.49 3.50
CA LEU A 88 5.26 8.94 3.46
C LEU A 88 6.57 9.74 3.48
N GLN A 89 7.53 9.35 4.32
CA GLN A 89 8.85 9.98 4.35
C GLN A 89 9.62 9.82 3.04
N ALA A 90 9.36 8.73 2.30
CA ALA A 90 9.91 8.50 0.97
C ALA A 90 9.15 9.24 -0.15
N GLY A 91 8.16 10.05 0.19
CA GLY A 91 7.39 10.84 -0.78
C GLY A 91 6.31 10.05 -1.51
N LYS A 92 5.84 8.94 -0.95
CA LYS A 92 4.81 8.08 -1.55
C LYS A 92 3.44 8.38 -0.95
N HIS A 93 2.40 8.39 -1.79
CA HIS A 93 1.04 8.26 -1.31
C HIS A 93 0.84 6.90 -0.67
N VAL A 94 -0.06 6.78 0.31
CA VAL A 94 -0.30 5.52 1.02
C VAL A 94 -1.78 5.23 1.14
N HIS A 95 -2.15 4.00 0.79
CA HIS A 95 -3.38 3.37 1.21
C HIS A 95 -3.02 2.24 2.17
N THR A 96 -3.55 2.27 3.38
CA THR A 96 -3.28 1.23 4.37
C THR A 96 -4.53 0.45 4.71
N GLU A 97 -4.36 -0.84 5.04
CA GLU A 97 -5.42 -1.61 5.68
C GLU A 97 -5.75 -1.03 7.07
N LYS A 98 -6.87 -1.40 7.59
CA LYS A 98 -7.29 -1.08 8.95
C LYS A 98 -6.43 -1.84 9.97
N MET A 99 -6.12 -1.27 11.04
CA MET A 99 -6.15 0.11 11.50
C MET A 99 -4.96 0.87 10.96
N MET A 100 -5.14 2.16 10.71
CA MET A 100 -4.04 3.02 10.27
C MET A 100 -2.87 3.00 11.25
N ALA A 101 -3.17 3.02 12.55
CA ALA A 101 -2.22 2.97 13.64
C ALA A 101 -2.88 2.41 14.89
N THR A 102 -2.09 2.06 15.90
CA THR A 102 -2.59 1.50 17.17
C THR A 102 -2.99 2.57 18.18
N THR A 103 -2.58 3.81 17.98
CA THR A 103 -2.96 4.95 18.85
C THR A 103 -3.40 6.13 18.00
N PHE A 104 -4.21 7.01 18.60
CA PHE A 104 -4.62 8.26 17.97
C PHE A 104 -3.42 9.18 17.69
N ALA A 105 -2.46 9.23 18.61
CA ALA A 105 -1.26 10.05 18.43
C ALA A 105 -0.47 9.64 17.19
N GLN A 106 -0.31 8.35 16.96
CA GLN A 106 0.35 7.83 15.75
C GLN A 106 -0.43 8.16 14.48
N ALA A 107 -1.75 7.96 14.50
CA ALA A 107 -2.61 8.29 13.35
C ALA A 107 -2.54 9.79 13.02
N LYS A 108 -2.56 10.64 14.03
CA LYS A 108 -2.42 12.09 13.85
C LYS A 108 -1.06 12.46 13.26
N GLU A 109 0.01 11.87 13.75
CA GLU A 109 1.36 12.08 13.20
C GLU A 109 1.43 11.73 11.71
N LEU A 110 0.88 10.58 11.32
CA LEU A 110 0.85 10.15 9.92
C LEU A 110 0.04 11.12 9.05
N TYR A 111 -1.09 11.57 9.54
CA TYR A 111 -1.93 12.55 8.84
C TYR A 111 -1.20 13.87 8.64
N GLU A 112 -0.55 14.39 9.67
CA GLU A 112 0.22 15.63 9.60
C GLU A 112 1.43 15.49 8.66
N LEU A 113 2.12 14.36 8.70
CA LEU A 113 3.23 14.06 7.81
C LEU A 113 2.79 14.02 6.34
N ALA A 114 1.69 13.35 6.05
CA ALA A 114 1.12 13.30 4.70
C ALA A 114 0.74 14.70 4.21
N ARG A 115 0.04 15.46 5.05
CA ARG A 115 -0.40 16.83 4.73
C ARG A 115 0.78 17.76 4.47
N ALA A 116 1.79 17.71 5.32
CA ALA A 116 2.98 18.57 5.17
C ALA A 116 3.75 18.31 3.87
N ASN A 117 3.68 17.10 3.33
CA ASN A 117 4.35 16.71 2.09
C ASN A 117 3.42 16.67 0.87
N GLY A 118 2.18 17.11 0.99
CA GLY A 118 1.21 17.10 -0.11
C GLY A 118 0.84 15.70 -0.60
N LEU A 119 0.83 14.72 0.32
CA LEU A 119 0.56 13.32 0.00
C LEU A 119 -0.83 12.90 0.46
N TYR A 120 -1.43 11.98 -0.28
CA TYR A 120 -2.67 11.33 0.12
C TYR A 120 -2.37 10.17 1.06
N LEU A 121 -3.15 10.09 2.12
CA LEU A 121 -3.16 8.97 3.08
C LEU A 121 -4.60 8.53 3.29
N THR A 122 -4.88 7.29 2.95
CA THR A 122 -6.20 6.68 3.12
C THR A 122 -6.10 5.37 3.88
N ALA A 123 -7.16 5.02 4.58
CA ALA A 123 -7.26 3.75 5.27
C ALA A 123 -8.57 3.05 4.90
N ALA A 124 -8.53 1.73 4.82
CA ALA A 124 -9.71 0.95 4.53
C ALA A 124 -10.73 1.04 5.67
N PRO A 125 -12.00 1.40 5.37
CA PRO A 125 -13.07 1.37 6.35
C PRO A 125 -13.77 0.02 6.29
N ASP A 126 -13.17 -1.00 6.81
CA ASP A 126 -13.56 -2.38 6.70
C ASP A 126 -15.07 -2.65 6.82
N THR A 127 -15.56 -2.64 8.04
CA THR A 127 -16.95 -3.02 8.32
C THR A 127 -17.94 -1.87 8.22
N PHE A 128 -17.46 -0.64 8.14
CA PHE A 128 -18.31 0.55 8.11
C PHE A 128 -19.25 0.57 6.88
N LEU A 129 -18.73 0.19 5.73
CA LEU A 129 -19.52 0.15 4.49
C LEU A 129 -20.29 -1.15 4.30
N GLY A 130 -19.98 -2.19 5.06
CA GLY A 130 -20.61 -3.50 4.98
C GLY A 130 -21.48 -3.86 6.18
N ALA A 131 -21.49 -3.05 7.23
CA ALA A 131 -22.28 -3.31 8.41
C ALA A 131 -23.75 -2.98 8.17
N ARG A 132 -24.63 -3.90 8.51
CA ARG A 132 -26.03 -3.55 8.79
C ARG A 132 -26.04 -2.75 10.09
N LEU A 133 -26.36 -1.51 9.96
CA LEU A 133 -26.72 -0.68 11.12
C LEU A 133 -28.09 -1.10 11.63
#